data_202b42562bce47f049770166b452efbc
#
_entry.id   202b42562bce47f049770166b452efbc
#
_cell.length_a   1.000
_cell.length_b   1.000
_cell.length_c   1.000
_cell.angle_alpha   90.00
_cell.angle_beta   90.00
_cell.angle_gamma   90.00
#
_symmetry.space_group_name_H-M   'P 1'
#
loop_
_entity.id
_entity.type
_entity.pdbx_description
1 polymer ?
#
loop_
_entity_poly.entity_id
_entity_poly.type
_entity_poly.pdbx_seq_one_letter_code
_entity_poly.pdbx_strand_id
1 'polypeptide(L)'
;MNITFAPTIKQHKVFELFEDDNTTEILFGGGVGASKTYLISALLTIKCLQYEGIRVGLCRNELTTLKKTTVVTLLSEVFPSFGLNRDEHYKYNPIEGKITFYNGSEIVFQELRHIPSDPDYTRLGGLLLTFAVIDEAGETSDRGKEILQSRLGRWKNESFNIKPLLLMTCNPSRNFLYEDFYLADKEGTIPDWRSFVNATAMDNPHLPKTYIDNLKRTLSPSEVSRLLMGNWEAQDDPDSLVNSDDILEMYDHSVSRNESTTKFLSVDVAFKQDSCVLFVWEGNDVIDIIKVGSNEVVLDKIKETARTYDIQTRHIAYDSDGVGQYIKQYLRTAKPIINNGRPLKNENYKNLKAQLYYKLGELIRDGKIKMKTNKFKKELDSELLCIKRKVRETTESKMEINSKDEQKKIIGHSPDFADAMAYKMIFEYTLGNFIRMA
;
A
#
# COMPACT_ATOMS: atom_id res chain seq x y z
N MET A 1 1.00 -33.86 22.02
CA MET A 1 1.71 -33.34 20.85
C MET A 1 2.78 -32.39 21.37
N ASN A 2 4.05 -32.57 21.03
CA ASN A 2 5.10 -31.64 21.45
C ASN A 2 5.29 -30.63 20.31
N ILE A 3 4.79 -29.37 20.52
CA ILE A 3 4.96 -28.29 19.60
C ILE A 3 6.25 -27.56 19.99
N THR A 4 7.20 -27.43 19.06
CA THR A 4 8.41 -26.65 19.27
C THR A 4 8.27 -25.35 18.50
N PHE A 5 8.01 -24.26 19.20
CA PHE A 5 8.02 -22.91 18.68
C PHE A 5 9.12 -22.11 19.39
N ALA A 6 10.04 -21.54 18.61
CA ALA A 6 11.12 -20.68 19.12
C ALA A 6 10.83 -19.22 18.71
N PRO A 7 10.13 -18.45 19.54
CA PRO A 7 9.82 -17.06 19.25
C PRO A 7 11.09 -16.20 19.27
N THR A 8 11.13 -15.15 18.44
CA THR A 8 12.11 -14.07 18.60
C THR A 8 11.86 -13.33 19.92
N ILE A 9 12.83 -12.54 20.39
CA ILE A 9 12.69 -11.76 21.64
C ILE A 9 11.43 -10.89 21.60
N LYS A 10 11.16 -10.25 20.46
CA LYS A 10 9.98 -9.38 20.30
C LYS A 10 8.68 -10.18 20.25
N GLN A 11 8.69 -11.35 19.62
CA GLN A 11 7.52 -12.25 19.63
C GLN A 11 7.27 -12.81 21.04
N HIS A 12 8.32 -13.18 21.77
CA HIS A 12 8.18 -13.65 23.16
C HIS A 12 7.47 -12.61 24.04
N LYS A 13 7.82 -11.32 23.85
CA LYS A 13 7.14 -10.23 24.57
C LYS A 13 5.62 -10.20 24.35
N VAL A 14 5.16 -10.51 23.12
CA VAL A 14 3.72 -10.60 22.84
C VAL A 14 3.06 -11.74 23.60
N PHE A 15 3.74 -12.90 23.75
CA PHE A 15 3.22 -13.99 24.57
C PHE A 15 3.16 -13.62 26.06
N GLU A 16 4.17 -12.92 26.60
CA GLU A 16 4.13 -12.40 27.98
C GLU A 16 2.94 -11.46 28.20
N LEU A 17 2.72 -10.49 27.27
CA LEU A 17 1.60 -9.56 27.31
C LEU A 17 0.24 -10.25 27.13
N PHE A 18 0.20 -11.39 26.43
CA PHE A 18 -1.02 -12.18 26.32
C PHE A 18 -1.39 -12.81 27.67
N GLU A 19 -0.40 -13.23 28.45
CA GLU A 19 -0.58 -13.93 29.74
C GLU A 19 -0.63 -12.98 30.96
N ASP A 20 -0.25 -11.70 30.82
CA ASP A 20 -0.34 -10.77 31.94
C ASP A 20 -1.81 -10.46 32.33
N ASP A 21 -2.02 -9.80 33.46
CA ASP A 21 -3.37 -9.57 33.99
C ASP A 21 -4.06 -8.32 33.41
N ASN A 22 -3.30 -7.38 32.83
CA ASN A 22 -3.80 -6.03 32.53
C ASN A 22 -3.98 -5.75 31.03
N THR A 23 -3.08 -6.25 30.18
CA THR A 23 -3.05 -5.89 28.76
C THR A 23 -4.20 -6.53 27.99
N THR A 24 -5.06 -5.72 27.40
CA THR A 24 -6.18 -6.16 26.56
C THR A 24 -6.05 -5.76 25.10
N GLU A 25 -5.17 -4.79 24.78
CA GLU A 25 -4.82 -4.40 23.43
C GLU A 25 -3.30 -4.45 23.24
N ILE A 26 -2.87 -5.15 22.19
CA ILE A 26 -1.45 -5.22 21.80
C ILE A 26 -1.33 -4.80 20.34
N LEU A 27 -0.43 -3.85 20.06
CA LEU A 27 0.03 -3.58 18.71
C LEU A 27 1.45 -4.14 18.54
N PHE A 28 1.59 -5.19 17.73
CA PHE A 28 2.88 -5.67 17.24
C PHE A 28 3.14 -5.01 15.89
N GLY A 29 3.63 -3.79 15.94
CA GLY A 29 3.88 -2.93 14.79
C GLY A 29 5.33 -2.93 14.36
N GLY A 30 5.59 -2.51 13.13
CA GLY A 30 6.96 -2.34 12.66
C GLY A 30 7.21 -2.81 11.23
N GLY A 31 8.49 -3.01 10.90
CA GLY A 31 8.95 -3.21 9.54
C GLY A 31 8.48 -4.51 8.86
N VAL A 32 8.61 -4.53 7.54
CA VAL A 32 8.44 -5.75 6.73
C VAL A 32 9.52 -6.76 7.11
N GLY A 33 9.16 -8.05 7.13
CA GLY A 33 10.10 -9.11 7.50
C GLY A 33 10.23 -9.37 9.00
N ALA A 34 9.53 -8.61 9.87
CA ALA A 34 9.50 -8.83 11.31
C ALA A 34 8.69 -10.07 11.76
N SER A 35 8.30 -10.94 10.83
CA SER A 35 7.53 -12.18 11.08
C SER A 35 6.18 -11.95 11.79
N LYS A 36 5.51 -10.83 11.50
CA LYS A 36 4.22 -10.46 12.11
C LYS A 36 3.14 -11.51 11.85
N THR A 37 2.90 -11.84 10.59
CA THR A 37 1.89 -12.83 10.16
C THR A 37 2.17 -14.22 10.72
N TYR A 38 3.45 -14.63 10.80
CA TYR A 38 3.83 -15.89 11.42
C TYR A 38 3.51 -15.91 12.92
N LEU A 39 3.82 -14.84 13.65
CA LEU A 39 3.52 -14.69 15.08
C LEU A 39 2.03 -14.88 15.36
N ILE A 40 1.16 -14.11 14.67
CA ILE A 40 -0.30 -14.20 14.92
C ILE A 40 -0.83 -15.58 14.57
N SER A 41 -0.33 -16.20 13.50
CA SER A 41 -0.71 -17.56 13.10
C SER A 41 -0.27 -18.60 14.14
N ALA A 42 0.93 -18.48 14.67
CA ALA A 42 1.45 -19.37 15.73
C ALA A 42 0.66 -19.19 17.03
N LEU A 43 0.41 -17.94 17.46
CA LEU A 43 -0.35 -17.65 18.68
C LEU A 43 -1.76 -18.24 18.62
N LEU A 44 -2.50 -17.98 17.52
CA LEU A 44 -3.83 -18.53 17.31
C LEU A 44 -3.83 -20.05 17.39
N THR A 45 -2.86 -20.70 16.74
CA THR A 45 -2.73 -22.15 16.70
C THR A 45 -2.45 -22.72 18.09
N ILE A 46 -1.46 -22.16 18.80
CA ILE A 46 -1.09 -22.60 20.16
C ILE A 46 -2.30 -22.48 21.10
N LYS A 47 -3.01 -21.35 21.08
CA LYS A 47 -4.15 -21.13 21.96
C LYS A 47 -5.34 -22.04 21.62
N CYS A 48 -5.63 -22.27 20.33
CA CYS A 48 -6.65 -23.22 19.93
C CYS A 48 -6.34 -24.67 20.33
N LEU A 49 -5.07 -25.06 20.34
CA LEU A 49 -4.67 -26.39 20.79
C LEU A 49 -4.66 -26.52 22.32
N GLN A 50 -4.33 -25.43 23.03
CA GLN A 50 -4.25 -25.38 24.49
C GLN A 50 -5.63 -25.42 25.17
N TYR A 51 -6.62 -24.74 24.58
CA TYR A 51 -7.94 -24.56 25.17
C TYR A 51 -9.04 -25.19 24.31
N GLU A 52 -9.83 -26.08 24.89
CA GLU A 52 -10.88 -26.82 24.19
C GLU A 52 -12.09 -25.92 23.83
N GLY A 53 -12.46 -25.92 22.55
CA GLY A 53 -13.69 -25.29 22.06
C GLY A 53 -13.70 -23.77 22.16
N ILE A 54 -12.55 -23.09 22.25
CA ILE A 54 -12.50 -21.65 22.16
C ILE A 54 -12.76 -21.19 20.71
N ARG A 55 -13.19 -19.94 20.55
CA ARG A 55 -13.43 -19.35 19.24
C ARG A 55 -12.64 -18.06 19.12
N VAL A 56 -11.69 -18.02 18.18
CA VAL A 56 -10.80 -16.87 18.00
C VAL A 56 -11.02 -16.24 16.64
N GLY A 57 -10.92 -14.91 16.57
CA GLY A 57 -11.04 -14.15 15.32
C GLY A 57 -9.69 -13.99 14.63
N LEU A 58 -9.61 -14.32 13.33
CA LEU A 58 -8.53 -13.91 12.45
C LEU A 58 -9.09 -12.92 11.44
N CYS A 59 -8.74 -11.65 11.61
CA CYS A 59 -9.38 -10.53 10.94
C CYS A 59 -8.40 -9.78 10.03
N ARG A 60 -8.91 -9.18 8.97
CA ARG A 60 -8.22 -8.23 8.10
C ARG A 60 -9.24 -7.31 7.43
N ASN A 61 -8.78 -6.21 6.83
CA ASN A 61 -9.66 -5.32 6.10
C ASN A 61 -10.46 -6.07 5.02
N GLU A 62 -9.80 -6.85 4.16
CA GLU A 62 -10.44 -7.65 3.11
C GLU A 62 -10.29 -9.16 3.34
N LEU A 63 -11.42 -9.90 3.30
CA LEU A 63 -11.45 -11.35 3.48
C LEU A 63 -10.71 -12.10 2.35
N THR A 64 -10.78 -11.60 1.13
CA THR A 64 -10.08 -12.19 -0.02
C THR A 64 -8.57 -12.12 0.13
N THR A 65 -8.05 -10.99 0.60
CA THR A 65 -6.62 -10.79 0.89
C THR A 65 -6.19 -11.64 2.07
N LEU A 66 -6.98 -11.68 3.15
CA LEU A 66 -6.73 -12.55 4.30
C LEU A 66 -6.54 -14.01 3.87
N LYS A 67 -7.44 -14.52 3.03
CA LYS A 67 -7.37 -15.92 2.52
C LYS A 67 -6.16 -16.18 1.64
N LYS A 68 -5.72 -15.21 0.85
CA LYS A 68 -4.58 -15.34 -0.07
C LYS A 68 -3.21 -15.17 0.61
N THR A 69 -3.14 -14.55 1.77
CA THR A 69 -1.89 -14.22 2.47
C THR A 69 -1.80 -14.93 3.82
N THR A 70 -2.47 -14.42 4.84
CA THR A 70 -2.37 -14.89 6.23
C THR A 70 -2.80 -16.33 6.41
N VAL A 71 -3.94 -16.72 5.79
CA VAL A 71 -4.42 -18.10 5.84
C VAL A 71 -3.47 -19.06 5.10
N VAL A 72 -2.82 -18.60 4.02
CA VAL A 72 -1.79 -19.40 3.34
C VAL A 72 -0.61 -19.64 4.28
N THR A 73 -0.07 -18.61 4.93
CA THR A 73 1.01 -18.76 5.93
C THR A 73 0.59 -19.72 7.06
N LEU A 74 -0.63 -19.59 7.56
CA LEU A 74 -1.15 -20.46 8.61
C LEU A 74 -1.18 -21.93 8.17
N LEU A 75 -1.73 -22.22 6.98
CA LEU A 75 -1.93 -23.59 6.50
C LEU A 75 -0.68 -24.24 5.90
N SER A 76 0.20 -23.45 5.23
CA SER A 76 1.36 -23.98 4.50
C SER A 76 2.69 -23.88 5.26
N GLU A 77 2.77 -23.03 6.29
CA GLU A 77 4.00 -22.85 7.06
C GLU A 77 3.80 -23.24 8.54
N VAL A 78 2.84 -22.62 9.24
CA VAL A 78 2.68 -22.80 10.69
C VAL A 78 2.14 -24.19 11.02
N PHE A 79 1.06 -24.63 10.39
CA PHE A 79 0.48 -25.95 10.69
C PHE A 79 1.46 -27.10 10.41
N PRO A 80 2.16 -27.13 9.24
CA PRO A 80 3.18 -28.17 9.02
C PRO A 80 4.33 -28.11 10.03
N SER A 81 4.80 -26.91 10.42
CA SER A 81 5.87 -26.75 11.41
C SER A 81 5.47 -27.27 12.80
N PHE A 82 4.17 -27.28 13.09
CA PHE A 82 3.60 -27.82 14.32
C PHE A 82 3.17 -29.30 14.18
N GLY A 83 3.41 -29.92 13.02
CA GLY A 83 3.01 -31.32 12.75
C GLY A 83 1.50 -31.50 12.62
N LEU A 84 0.76 -30.46 12.29
CA LEU A 84 -0.70 -30.52 12.13
C LEU A 84 -1.07 -30.98 10.71
N ASN A 85 -1.83 -32.07 10.63
CA ASN A 85 -2.33 -32.63 9.37
C ASN A 85 -3.82 -32.29 9.21
N ARG A 86 -4.19 -31.92 7.98
CA ARG A 86 -5.60 -31.71 7.63
C ARG A 86 -6.41 -33.00 7.79
N ASP A 87 -7.66 -32.88 8.19
CA ASP A 87 -8.64 -33.94 8.42
C ASP A 87 -8.30 -34.91 9.60
N GLU A 88 -7.08 -34.81 10.15
CA GLU A 88 -6.64 -35.50 11.34
C GLU A 88 -6.69 -34.60 12.58
N HIS A 89 -6.09 -33.40 12.46
CA HIS A 89 -5.95 -32.45 13.57
C HIS A 89 -6.88 -31.24 13.43
N TYR A 90 -7.23 -30.90 12.20
CA TYR A 90 -8.14 -29.79 11.90
C TYR A 90 -8.91 -30.00 10.60
N LYS A 91 -10.03 -29.29 10.47
CA LYS A 91 -10.79 -29.14 9.22
C LYS A 91 -10.79 -27.70 8.78
N TYR A 92 -10.55 -27.45 7.49
CA TYR A 92 -10.64 -26.15 6.88
C TYR A 92 -11.87 -26.03 5.99
N ASN A 93 -12.78 -25.12 6.32
CA ASN A 93 -13.96 -24.79 5.52
C ASN A 93 -13.80 -23.38 4.90
N PRO A 94 -13.38 -23.27 3.62
CA PRO A 94 -13.18 -21.99 2.96
C PRO A 94 -14.50 -21.23 2.70
N ILE A 95 -15.64 -21.93 2.61
CA ILE A 95 -16.96 -21.31 2.37
C ILE A 95 -17.44 -20.61 3.63
N GLU A 96 -17.44 -21.31 4.77
CA GLU A 96 -17.79 -20.72 6.06
C GLU A 96 -16.71 -19.76 6.59
N GLY A 97 -15.51 -19.77 6.01
CA GLY A 97 -14.41 -18.93 6.45
C GLY A 97 -13.90 -19.30 7.84
N LYS A 98 -13.71 -20.62 8.10
CA LYS A 98 -13.21 -21.07 9.41
C LYS A 98 -12.32 -22.30 9.33
N ILE A 99 -11.52 -22.47 10.38
CA ILE A 99 -10.78 -23.69 10.69
C ILE A 99 -11.33 -24.23 12.03
N THR A 100 -11.63 -25.51 12.09
CA THR A 100 -12.07 -26.20 13.31
C THR A 100 -11.05 -27.26 13.69
N PHE A 101 -10.49 -27.20 14.89
CA PHE A 101 -9.56 -28.19 15.44
C PHE A 101 -10.30 -29.38 16.02
N TYR A 102 -9.57 -30.49 16.20
CA TYR A 102 -10.13 -31.75 16.76
C TYR A 102 -10.74 -31.61 18.17
N ASN A 103 -10.26 -30.61 18.95
CA ASN A 103 -10.79 -30.31 20.29
C ASN A 103 -11.98 -29.33 20.24
N GLY A 104 -12.54 -29.05 19.06
CA GLY A 104 -13.66 -28.15 18.86
C GLY A 104 -13.34 -26.66 18.88
N SER A 105 -12.09 -26.28 19.03
CA SER A 105 -11.69 -24.86 18.92
C SER A 105 -11.77 -24.39 17.46
N GLU A 106 -12.06 -23.12 17.26
CA GLU A 106 -12.28 -22.54 15.94
C GLU A 106 -11.45 -21.27 15.72
N ILE A 107 -10.84 -21.13 14.54
CA ILE A 107 -10.36 -19.88 14.00
C ILE A 107 -11.37 -19.40 12.97
N VAL A 108 -12.04 -18.26 13.23
CA VAL A 108 -13.06 -17.65 12.36
C VAL A 108 -12.46 -16.49 11.60
N PHE A 109 -12.59 -16.49 10.28
CA PHE A 109 -12.08 -15.40 9.42
C PHE A 109 -13.11 -14.29 9.29
N GLN A 110 -12.67 -13.05 9.52
CA GLN A 110 -13.58 -11.93 9.55
C GLN A 110 -13.04 -10.73 8.74
N GLU A 111 -13.90 -10.21 7.85
CA GLU A 111 -13.64 -8.97 7.12
C GLU A 111 -13.99 -7.74 7.96
N LEU A 112 -13.10 -6.74 7.98
CA LEU A 112 -13.28 -5.46 8.68
C LEU A 112 -13.40 -4.27 7.72
N ARG A 113 -13.59 -4.51 6.43
CA ARG A 113 -13.74 -3.45 5.43
C ARG A 113 -14.92 -2.53 5.75
N HIS A 114 -14.68 -1.22 5.68
CA HIS A 114 -15.77 -0.25 5.74
C HIS A 114 -16.68 -0.40 4.53
N ILE A 115 -17.99 -0.56 4.77
CA ILE A 115 -19.02 -0.66 3.73
C ILE A 115 -19.97 0.54 3.93
N PRO A 116 -20.15 1.42 2.93
CA PRO A 116 -21.01 2.60 3.07
C PRO A 116 -22.46 2.30 3.47
N SER A 117 -22.97 1.11 3.11
CA SER A 117 -24.32 0.64 3.49
C SER A 117 -24.38 0.01 4.89
N ASP A 118 -23.24 -0.22 5.55
CA ASP A 118 -23.11 -0.78 6.91
C ASP A 118 -22.00 -0.04 7.68
N PRO A 119 -22.13 1.28 7.91
CA PRO A 119 -21.10 2.10 8.55
C PRO A 119 -20.84 1.72 10.01
N ASP A 120 -21.83 1.13 10.67
CA ASP A 120 -21.76 0.69 12.06
C ASP A 120 -21.36 -0.79 12.22
N TYR A 121 -20.92 -1.44 11.14
CA TYR A 121 -20.48 -2.85 11.17
C TYR A 121 -21.49 -3.81 11.79
N THR A 122 -22.78 -3.62 11.51
CA THR A 122 -23.89 -4.43 12.08
C THR A 122 -23.72 -5.92 11.73
N ARG A 123 -23.06 -6.25 10.63
CA ARG A 123 -22.69 -7.62 10.23
C ARG A 123 -21.79 -8.35 11.25
N LEU A 124 -21.09 -7.61 12.13
CA LEU A 124 -20.31 -8.19 13.22
C LEU A 124 -21.15 -8.46 14.46
N GLY A 125 -22.42 -8.05 14.48
CA GLY A 125 -23.28 -8.07 15.67
C GLY A 125 -23.48 -9.44 16.31
N GLY A 126 -23.44 -10.51 15.51
CA GLY A 126 -23.59 -11.90 15.96
C GLY A 126 -22.31 -12.61 16.39
N LEU A 127 -21.14 -11.97 16.31
CA LEU A 127 -19.88 -12.60 16.67
C LEU A 127 -19.75 -12.77 18.18
N LEU A 128 -19.35 -13.98 18.59
CA LEU A 128 -19.00 -14.34 19.96
C LEU A 128 -17.59 -14.93 19.91
N LEU A 129 -16.61 -14.19 20.39
CA LEU A 129 -15.20 -14.55 20.33
C LEU A 129 -14.56 -14.56 21.71
N THR A 130 -13.61 -15.45 21.92
CA THR A 130 -12.73 -15.49 23.08
C THR A 130 -11.76 -14.30 23.04
N PHE A 131 -11.02 -14.20 21.94
CA PHE A 131 -10.11 -13.09 21.61
C PHE A 131 -9.99 -12.98 20.07
N ALA A 132 -9.32 -11.95 19.57
CA ALA A 132 -9.11 -11.80 18.13
C ALA A 132 -7.73 -11.22 17.80
N VAL A 133 -7.34 -11.44 16.56
CA VAL A 133 -6.19 -10.77 15.93
C VAL A 133 -6.61 -10.04 14.67
N ILE A 134 -6.01 -8.88 14.41
CA ILE A 134 -6.17 -8.15 13.14
C ILE A 134 -4.81 -8.12 12.45
N ASP A 135 -4.69 -8.78 11.30
CA ASP A 135 -3.51 -8.68 10.45
C ASP A 135 -3.63 -7.43 9.58
N GLU A 136 -2.53 -6.69 9.45
CA GLU A 136 -2.45 -5.39 8.76
C GLU A 136 -3.56 -4.41 9.23
N ALA A 137 -3.64 -4.19 10.54
CA ALA A 137 -4.64 -3.31 11.16
C ALA A 137 -4.58 -1.85 10.65
N GLY A 138 -3.45 -1.44 10.06
CA GLY A 138 -3.32 -0.15 9.41
C GLY A 138 -4.29 0.07 8.22
N GLU A 139 -4.81 -1.01 7.63
CA GLU A 139 -5.80 -0.97 6.56
C GLU A 139 -7.24 -0.81 7.09
N THR A 140 -7.48 -1.01 8.38
CA THR A 140 -8.81 -1.00 8.99
C THR A 140 -9.17 0.36 9.55
N SER A 141 -10.47 0.65 9.69
CA SER A 141 -10.92 1.84 10.41
C SER A 141 -10.89 1.63 11.93
N ASP A 142 -10.71 2.70 12.68
CA ASP A 142 -10.82 2.67 14.14
C ASP A 142 -12.20 2.15 14.58
N ARG A 143 -13.28 2.59 13.91
CA ARG A 143 -14.64 2.10 14.17
C ARG A 143 -14.78 0.59 14.00
N GLY A 144 -14.16 0.01 12.96
CA GLY A 144 -14.16 -1.44 12.73
C GLY A 144 -13.45 -2.19 13.86
N LYS A 145 -12.32 -1.66 14.35
CA LYS A 145 -11.60 -2.17 15.52
C LYS A 145 -12.47 -2.14 16.78
N GLU A 146 -13.10 -1.00 17.09
CA GLU A 146 -13.95 -0.84 18.28
C GLU A 146 -15.12 -1.84 18.29
N ILE A 147 -15.81 -2.00 17.16
CA ILE A 147 -16.92 -2.94 17.07
C ILE A 147 -16.43 -4.38 17.23
N LEU A 148 -15.30 -4.78 16.61
CA LEU A 148 -14.72 -6.09 16.82
C LEU A 148 -14.37 -6.31 18.30
N GLN A 149 -13.73 -5.33 18.95
CA GLN A 149 -13.35 -5.40 20.34
C GLN A 149 -14.56 -5.64 21.26
N SER A 150 -15.72 -5.02 20.96
CA SER A 150 -16.97 -5.26 21.68
C SER A 150 -17.51 -6.70 21.55
N ARG A 151 -16.95 -7.54 20.69
CA ARG A 151 -17.33 -8.96 20.45
C ARG A 151 -16.42 -9.94 21.19
N LEU A 152 -15.34 -9.46 21.81
CA LEU A 152 -14.40 -10.27 22.56
C LEU A 152 -14.90 -10.56 23.98
N GLY A 153 -14.37 -11.58 24.61
CA GLY A 153 -14.74 -11.96 25.99
C GLY A 153 -16.12 -12.64 26.08
N ARG A 154 -16.70 -13.07 24.98
CA ARG A 154 -18.08 -13.61 24.93
C ARG A 154 -18.17 -15.11 24.67
N TRP A 155 -17.03 -15.80 24.61
CA TRP A 155 -16.99 -17.24 24.32
C TRP A 155 -15.94 -17.95 25.14
N LYS A 156 -16.37 -18.71 26.15
CA LYS A 156 -15.54 -19.54 27.05
C LYS A 156 -14.41 -18.79 27.81
N ASN A 157 -14.43 -17.47 27.87
CA ASN A 157 -13.41 -16.69 28.58
C ASN A 157 -13.36 -17.07 30.07
N GLU A 158 -14.52 -17.09 30.76
CA GLU A 158 -14.61 -17.45 32.17
C GLU A 158 -14.17 -18.90 32.41
N SER A 159 -14.49 -19.85 31.50
CA SER A 159 -14.16 -21.26 31.65
C SER A 159 -12.66 -21.53 31.73
N PHE A 160 -11.85 -20.70 31.07
CA PHE A 160 -10.40 -20.88 30.97
C PHE A 160 -9.62 -19.69 31.56
N ASN A 161 -10.29 -18.73 32.16
CA ASN A 161 -9.71 -17.47 32.64
C ASN A 161 -8.87 -16.75 31.56
N ILE A 162 -9.40 -16.69 30.32
CA ILE A 162 -8.77 -15.98 29.20
C ILE A 162 -9.37 -14.57 29.14
N LYS A 163 -8.52 -13.53 29.20
CA LYS A 163 -8.98 -12.15 29.06
C LYS A 163 -9.42 -11.84 27.61
N PRO A 164 -10.38 -10.90 27.42
CA PRO A 164 -10.73 -10.40 26.08
C PRO A 164 -9.58 -9.58 25.53
N LEU A 165 -8.78 -10.15 24.63
CA LEU A 165 -7.59 -9.53 24.08
C LEU A 165 -7.72 -9.29 22.57
N LEU A 166 -7.27 -8.13 22.12
CA LEU A 166 -7.10 -7.78 20.71
C LEU A 166 -5.61 -7.59 20.40
N LEU A 167 -5.06 -8.49 19.58
CA LEU A 167 -3.72 -8.35 19.02
C LEU A 167 -3.80 -7.79 17.60
N MET A 168 -3.06 -6.75 17.31
CA MET A 168 -3.01 -6.10 16.00
C MET A 168 -1.59 -6.17 15.43
N THR A 169 -1.47 -6.35 14.13
CA THR A 169 -0.20 -6.18 13.40
C THR A 169 -0.35 -5.11 12.34
N CYS A 170 0.70 -4.35 12.08
CA CYS A 170 0.76 -3.43 10.95
C CYS A 170 2.19 -3.03 10.60
N ASN A 171 2.36 -2.46 9.42
CA ASN A 171 3.53 -1.64 9.11
C ASN A 171 3.32 -0.21 9.65
N PRO A 172 4.39 0.57 9.89
CA PRO A 172 4.24 1.95 10.36
C PRO A 172 3.37 2.76 9.41
N SER A 173 2.29 3.35 9.93
CA SER A 173 1.35 4.18 9.17
C SER A 173 0.75 5.28 10.06
N ARG A 174 0.44 6.45 9.47
CA ARG A 174 -0.10 7.63 10.15
C ARG A 174 -1.62 7.56 10.24
N ASN A 175 -2.13 6.70 11.11
CA ASN A 175 -3.55 6.56 11.41
C ASN A 175 -3.76 6.47 12.93
N PHE A 176 -4.92 6.03 13.41
CA PHE A 176 -5.21 5.88 14.84
C PHE A 176 -4.18 5.02 15.60
N LEU A 177 -3.52 4.04 14.94
CA LEU A 177 -2.48 3.22 15.56
C LEU A 177 -1.21 4.02 15.88
N TYR A 178 -0.91 5.06 15.09
CA TYR A 178 0.21 5.94 15.36
C TYR A 178 -0.01 6.72 16.66
N GLU A 179 -1.17 7.37 16.77
CA GLU A 179 -1.51 8.19 17.94
C GLU A 179 -1.68 7.33 19.19
N ASP A 180 -2.48 6.27 19.07
CA ASP A 180 -2.93 5.46 20.20
C ASP A 180 -1.84 4.54 20.76
N PHE A 181 -0.87 4.13 19.96
CA PHE A 181 0.16 3.17 20.37
C PHE A 181 1.57 3.75 20.30
N TYR A 182 2.03 4.15 19.11
CA TYR A 182 3.42 4.58 18.95
C TYR A 182 3.71 5.89 19.70
N LEU A 183 2.91 6.92 19.46
CA LEU A 183 3.12 8.23 20.08
C LEU A 183 2.88 8.17 21.59
N ALA A 184 1.79 7.50 22.01
CA ALA A 184 1.48 7.31 23.42
C ALA A 184 2.58 6.54 24.17
N ASP A 185 3.16 5.49 23.56
CA ASP A 185 4.30 4.76 24.14
C ASP A 185 5.55 5.63 24.24
N LYS A 186 5.86 6.37 23.17
CA LYS A 186 7.01 7.29 23.11
C LYS A 186 6.93 8.41 24.14
N GLU A 187 5.73 8.92 24.41
CA GLU A 187 5.46 9.97 25.39
C GLU A 187 5.26 9.44 26.82
N GLY A 188 5.22 8.12 26.99
CA GLY A 188 4.96 7.47 28.27
C GLY A 188 3.53 7.66 28.77
N THR A 189 2.58 7.90 27.86
CA THR A 189 1.15 8.14 28.13
C THR A 189 0.27 6.95 27.76
N ILE A 190 0.87 5.85 27.25
CA ILE A 190 0.13 4.65 26.91
C ILE A 190 -0.53 4.05 28.16
N PRO A 191 -1.83 3.74 28.13
CA PRO A 191 -2.52 3.22 29.32
C PRO A 191 -2.10 1.77 29.61
N ASP A 192 -2.17 1.36 30.87
CA ASP A 192 -1.71 0.05 31.36
C ASP A 192 -2.35 -1.16 30.66
N TRP A 193 -3.55 -0.97 30.11
CA TRP A 193 -4.27 -2.03 29.37
C TRP A 193 -3.89 -2.12 27.89
N ARG A 194 -2.98 -1.28 27.41
CA ARG A 194 -2.52 -1.21 26.03
C ARG A 194 -1.00 -1.35 25.96
N SER A 195 -0.49 -2.07 24.99
CA SER A 195 0.95 -2.26 24.82
C SER A 195 1.37 -2.15 23.35
N PHE A 196 2.52 -1.54 23.15
CA PHE A 196 3.15 -1.42 21.83
C PHE A 196 4.47 -2.20 21.79
N VAL A 197 4.64 -3.05 20.78
CA VAL A 197 5.88 -3.79 20.53
C VAL A 197 6.35 -3.47 19.11
N ASN A 198 7.39 -2.66 19.00
CA ASN A 198 8.00 -2.34 17.70
C ASN A 198 9.01 -3.41 17.30
N ALA A 199 8.81 -4.04 16.13
CA ALA A 199 9.68 -5.06 15.58
C ALA A 199 10.13 -4.71 14.16
N THR A 200 11.38 -5.04 13.83
CA THR A 200 12.01 -4.75 12.54
C THR A 200 12.49 -6.03 11.86
N ALA A 201 12.90 -5.91 10.60
CA ALA A 201 13.55 -7.02 9.91
C ALA A 201 14.80 -7.53 10.65
N MET A 202 15.48 -6.67 11.41
CA MET A 202 16.69 -7.03 12.17
C MET A 202 16.39 -7.91 13.38
N ASP A 203 15.15 -7.90 13.88
CA ASP A 203 14.70 -8.75 14.98
C ASP A 203 14.39 -10.19 14.52
N ASN A 204 14.40 -10.44 13.20
CA ASN A 204 14.11 -11.76 12.62
C ASN A 204 15.40 -12.47 12.16
N PRO A 205 15.93 -13.42 12.94
CA PRO A 205 17.17 -14.13 12.60
C PRO A 205 17.02 -15.09 11.40
N HIS A 206 15.80 -15.36 10.97
CA HIS A 206 15.51 -16.29 9.86
C HIS A 206 15.50 -15.60 8.50
N LEU A 207 15.59 -14.26 8.45
CA LEU A 207 15.62 -13.53 7.19
C LEU A 207 16.98 -13.66 6.51
N PRO A 208 17.02 -14.05 5.23
CA PRO A 208 18.26 -14.02 4.44
C PRO A 208 18.80 -12.59 4.33
N LYS A 209 20.13 -12.42 4.48
CA LYS A 209 20.78 -11.11 4.26
C LYS A 209 20.46 -10.54 2.87
N THR A 210 20.40 -11.42 1.86
CA THR A 210 20.03 -11.06 0.48
C THR A 210 18.66 -10.41 0.36
N TYR A 211 17.69 -10.78 1.22
CA TYR A 211 16.38 -10.16 1.27
C TYR A 211 16.49 -8.68 1.69
N ILE A 212 17.21 -8.41 2.77
CA ILE A 212 17.45 -7.05 3.29
C ILE A 212 18.18 -6.19 2.25
N ASP A 213 19.24 -6.76 1.63
CA ASP A 213 19.99 -6.05 0.59
C ASP A 213 19.15 -5.74 -0.65
N ASN A 214 18.27 -6.66 -1.05
CA ASN A 214 17.35 -6.43 -2.14
C ASN A 214 16.34 -5.31 -1.81
N LEU A 215 15.75 -5.30 -0.61
CA LEU A 215 14.85 -4.22 -0.18
C LEU A 215 15.56 -2.87 -0.20
N LYS A 216 16.82 -2.79 0.31
CA LYS A 216 17.60 -1.54 0.28
C LYS A 216 17.93 -1.06 -1.14
N ARG A 217 17.97 -1.97 -2.12
CA ARG A 217 18.19 -1.60 -3.53
C ARG A 217 16.92 -1.14 -4.22
N THR A 218 15.77 -1.67 -3.83
CA THR A 218 14.48 -1.45 -4.53
C THR A 218 13.63 -0.36 -3.91
N LEU A 219 13.75 -0.14 -2.59
CA LEU A 219 12.96 0.84 -1.85
C LEU A 219 13.64 2.22 -1.85
N SER A 220 12.83 3.28 -1.81
CA SER A 220 13.30 4.64 -1.55
C SER A 220 13.88 4.77 -0.13
N PRO A 221 14.70 5.79 0.17
CA PRO A 221 15.22 6.00 1.53
C PRO A 221 14.15 6.14 2.61
N SER A 222 13.00 6.76 2.31
CA SER A 222 11.88 6.90 3.25
C SER A 222 11.19 5.55 3.48
N GLU A 223 10.98 4.75 2.43
CA GLU A 223 10.44 3.40 2.55
C GLU A 223 11.40 2.47 3.31
N VAL A 224 12.71 2.56 3.08
CA VAL A 224 13.71 1.81 3.87
C VAL A 224 13.60 2.20 5.34
N SER A 225 13.51 3.49 5.65
CA SER A 225 13.32 3.97 7.03
C SER A 225 12.02 3.43 7.63
N ARG A 226 10.91 3.52 6.94
CA ARG A 226 9.59 3.10 7.41
C ARG A 226 9.47 1.57 7.45
N LEU A 227 9.66 0.91 6.31
CA LEU A 227 9.32 -0.49 6.14
C LEU A 227 10.42 -1.44 6.63
N LEU A 228 11.70 -1.10 6.45
CA LEU A 228 12.80 -1.97 6.89
C LEU A 228 13.22 -1.68 8.32
N MET A 229 13.35 -0.38 8.69
CA MET A 229 13.79 0.04 10.02
C MET A 229 12.63 0.22 11.00
N GLY A 230 11.38 0.08 10.56
CA GLY A 230 10.22 0.22 11.43
C GLY A 230 10.06 1.63 12.00
N ASN A 231 10.47 2.66 11.26
CA ASN A 231 10.40 4.04 11.70
C ASN A 231 8.99 4.61 11.50
N TRP A 232 8.26 4.80 12.59
CA TRP A 232 6.93 5.37 12.62
C TRP A 232 6.88 6.87 12.34
N GLU A 233 8.03 7.54 12.45
CA GLU A 233 8.16 8.97 12.16
C GLU A 233 8.67 9.26 10.75
N ALA A 234 8.98 8.24 9.97
CA ALA A 234 9.27 8.43 8.56
C ALA A 234 8.03 9.05 7.91
N GLN A 235 8.05 10.36 7.76
CA GLN A 235 6.91 11.14 7.29
C GLN A 235 6.79 10.99 5.78
N ASP A 236 5.59 10.68 5.32
CA ASP A 236 5.09 11.26 4.10
C ASP A 236 4.78 12.73 4.42
N ASP A 237 5.34 13.63 3.63
CA ASP A 237 5.09 15.05 3.78
C ASP A 237 3.59 15.31 3.52
N PRO A 238 2.84 15.92 4.48
CA PRO A 238 1.40 16.17 4.32
C PRO A 238 1.06 17.00 3.08
N ASP A 239 2.04 17.77 2.58
CA ASP A 239 1.89 18.55 1.35
C ASP A 239 2.15 17.72 0.08
N SER A 240 2.64 16.49 0.16
CA SER A 240 2.81 15.62 -1.01
C SER A 240 1.48 15.32 -1.69
N LEU A 241 1.46 15.24 -3.03
CA LEU A 241 0.26 14.88 -3.79
C LEU A 241 -0.13 13.42 -3.60
N VAL A 242 0.86 12.55 -3.38
CA VAL A 242 0.72 11.13 -3.09
C VAL A 242 1.62 10.77 -1.93
N ASN A 243 1.25 9.75 -1.17
CA ASN A 243 2.06 9.23 -0.08
C ASN A 243 2.75 7.91 -0.48
N SER A 244 3.63 7.39 0.39
CA SER A 244 4.37 6.16 0.12
C SER A 244 3.46 4.94 0.01
N ASP A 245 2.34 4.89 0.73
CA ASP A 245 1.39 3.79 0.68
C ASP A 245 0.62 3.78 -0.65
N ASP A 246 0.19 4.96 -1.14
CA ASP A 246 -0.41 5.11 -2.46
C ASP A 246 0.54 4.60 -3.58
N ILE A 247 1.84 4.92 -3.46
CA ILE A 247 2.86 4.46 -4.41
C ILE A 247 3.04 2.94 -4.34
N LEU A 248 3.08 2.37 -3.12
CA LEU A 248 3.18 0.91 -2.96
C LEU A 248 1.99 0.19 -3.58
N GLU A 249 0.78 0.73 -3.43
CA GLU A 249 -0.43 0.17 -4.03
C GLU A 249 -0.37 0.15 -5.56
N MET A 250 0.33 1.08 -6.21
CA MET A 250 0.53 1.01 -7.66
C MET A 250 1.22 -0.28 -8.12
N TYR A 251 2.11 -0.85 -7.29
CA TYR A 251 2.85 -2.08 -7.59
C TYR A 251 2.16 -3.35 -7.10
N ASP A 252 1.01 -3.23 -6.41
CA ASP A 252 0.21 -4.39 -6.01
C ASP A 252 -0.66 -4.86 -7.20
N HIS A 253 -0.37 -6.08 -7.67
CA HIS A 253 -1.03 -6.70 -8.82
C HIS A 253 -2.21 -7.60 -8.43
N SER A 254 -2.58 -7.64 -7.14
CA SER A 254 -3.64 -8.54 -6.65
C SER A 254 -5.02 -8.21 -7.20
N VAL A 255 -5.23 -6.95 -7.64
CA VAL A 255 -6.50 -6.49 -8.23
C VAL A 255 -6.22 -5.72 -9.53
N SER A 256 -6.33 -6.37 -10.68
CA SER A 256 -6.38 -5.66 -11.96
C SER A 256 -7.82 -5.20 -12.22
N ARG A 257 -8.03 -3.89 -12.34
CA ARG A 257 -9.34 -3.27 -12.65
C ARG A 257 -9.38 -2.67 -14.04
N ASN A 258 -8.36 -2.91 -14.84
CA ASN A 258 -8.27 -2.27 -16.16
C ASN A 258 -8.95 -3.10 -17.22
N GLU A 259 -10.06 -2.59 -17.77
CA GLU A 259 -10.79 -3.20 -18.91
C GLU A 259 -10.39 -2.58 -20.24
N SER A 260 -9.58 -1.52 -20.24
CA SER A 260 -9.21 -0.79 -21.45
C SER A 260 -7.97 -1.38 -22.11
N THR A 261 -8.07 -1.74 -23.39
CA THR A 261 -6.97 -2.18 -24.24
C THR A 261 -6.30 -1.04 -25.02
N THR A 262 -6.78 0.20 -24.86
CA THR A 262 -6.22 1.36 -25.55
C THR A 262 -4.83 1.68 -24.98
N LYS A 263 -3.84 1.76 -25.89
CA LYS A 263 -2.46 2.07 -25.50
C LYS A 263 -2.14 3.55 -25.71
N PHE A 264 -1.32 4.08 -24.82
CA PHE A 264 -0.85 5.48 -24.85
C PHE A 264 0.66 5.53 -24.66
N LEU A 265 1.24 6.65 -25.10
CA LEU A 265 2.63 6.99 -24.87
C LEU A 265 2.71 8.40 -24.29
N SER A 266 3.36 8.56 -23.15
CA SER A 266 3.65 9.89 -22.59
C SER A 266 5.16 10.09 -22.49
N VAL A 267 5.63 11.28 -22.86
CA VAL A 267 7.05 11.55 -23.11
C VAL A 267 7.46 12.87 -22.48
N ASP A 268 8.42 12.82 -21.58
CA ASP A 268 9.18 14.01 -21.20
C ASP A 268 10.39 14.17 -22.13
N VAL A 269 10.42 15.30 -22.84
CA VAL A 269 11.43 15.58 -23.89
C VAL A 269 12.52 16.44 -23.31
N ALA A 270 13.66 15.85 -23.04
CA ALA A 270 14.81 16.58 -22.52
C ALA A 270 15.97 16.69 -23.54
N PHE A 271 16.89 17.64 -23.36
CA PHE A 271 18.04 17.90 -24.23
C PHE A 271 19.34 17.91 -23.45
N LYS A 272 20.32 17.13 -23.89
CA LYS A 272 21.75 17.07 -23.52
C LYS A 272 22.15 16.80 -22.05
N GLN A 273 21.41 17.17 -21.04
CA GLN A 273 21.77 16.93 -19.63
C GLN A 273 20.65 16.31 -18.80
N ASP A 274 19.40 16.50 -19.20
CA ASP A 274 18.24 15.88 -18.56
C ASP A 274 17.86 14.58 -19.32
N SER A 275 17.25 13.63 -18.65
CA SER A 275 16.90 12.34 -19.25
C SER A 275 15.57 12.43 -19.96
N CYS A 276 15.52 12.08 -21.25
CA CYS A 276 14.24 11.86 -21.93
C CYS A 276 13.63 10.52 -21.49
N VAL A 277 12.37 10.56 -21.04
CA VAL A 277 11.68 9.40 -20.48
C VAL A 277 10.36 9.16 -21.21
N LEU A 278 10.10 7.91 -21.56
CA LEU A 278 8.87 7.46 -22.18
C LEU A 278 8.14 6.47 -21.27
N PHE A 279 6.85 6.69 -21.06
CA PHE A 279 5.95 5.76 -20.41
C PHE A 279 4.99 5.14 -21.42
N VAL A 280 4.96 3.82 -21.48
CA VAL A 280 4.02 3.04 -22.30
C VAL A 280 2.88 2.56 -21.40
N TRP A 281 1.66 2.84 -21.82
CA TRP A 281 0.45 2.56 -21.06
C TRP A 281 -0.51 1.65 -21.80
N GLU A 282 -1.26 0.84 -21.04
CA GLU A 282 -2.46 0.16 -21.50
C GLU A 282 -3.61 0.57 -20.58
N GLY A 283 -4.51 1.42 -21.08
CA GLY A 283 -5.47 2.14 -20.23
C GLY A 283 -4.77 3.01 -19.19
N ASN A 284 -4.88 2.64 -17.91
CA ASN A 284 -4.23 3.28 -16.78
C ASN A 284 -3.08 2.43 -16.18
N ASP A 285 -2.75 1.30 -16.78
CA ASP A 285 -1.62 0.47 -16.37
C ASP A 285 -0.36 0.89 -17.11
N VAL A 286 0.73 1.13 -16.41
CA VAL A 286 2.06 1.33 -16.98
C VAL A 286 2.67 -0.02 -17.31
N ILE A 287 2.84 -0.32 -18.60
CA ILE A 287 3.36 -1.61 -19.05
C ILE A 287 4.87 -1.60 -19.35
N ASP A 288 5.42 -0.43 -19.67
CA ASP A 288 6.87 -0.26 -19.85
C ASP A 288 7.32 1.18 -19.58
N ILE A 289 8.61 1.35 -19.22
CA ILE A 289 9.30 2.64 -19.06
C ILE A 289 10.61 2.55 -19.83
N ILE A 290 10.88 3.58 -20.66
CA ILE A 290 12.06 3.65 -21.50
C ILE A 290 12.78 4.96 -21.22
N LYS A 291 14.07 4.87 -20.86
CA LYS A 291 14.96 6.02 -20.74
C LYS A 291 15.80 6.10 -22.01
N VAL A 292 15.75 7.24 -22.69
CA VAL A 292 16.46 7.45 -23.96
C VAL A 292 17.92 7.77 -23.66
N GLY A 293 18.83 7.05 -24.32
CA GLY A 293 20.28 7.26 -24.20
C GLY A 293 20.72 8.57 -24.85
N SER A 294 21.85 9.10 -24.40
CA SER A 294 22.41 10.39 -24.88
C SER A 294 22.75 10.39 -26.39
N ASN A 295 22.91 9.25 -27.01
CA ASN A 295 23.25 9.08 -28.43
C ASN A 295 22.02 8.77 -29.32
N GLU A 296 20.81 8.69 -28.73
CA GLU A 296 19.59 8.38 -29.47
C GLU A 296 18.83 9.65 -29.85
N VAL A 297 18.20 9.62 -31.03
CA VAL A 297 17.32 10.70 -31.48
C VAL A 297 15.94 10.48 -30.87
N VAL A 298 15.50 11.41 -30.02
CA VAL A 298 14.23 11.29 -29.26
C VAL A 298 13.03 11.01 -30.17
N LEU A 299 12.93 11.70 -31.32
CA LEU A 299 11.83 11.51 -32.26
C LEU A 299 11.80 10.08 -32.85
N ASP A 300 12.97 9.53 -33.16
CA ASP A 300 13.06 8.16 -33.71
C ASP A 300 12.68 7.15 -32.64
N LYS A 301 13.09 7.37 -31.39
CA LYS A 301 12.70 6.51 -30.27
C LYS A 301 11.20 6.54 -29.98
N ILE A 302 10.56 7.73 -30.04
CA ILE A 302 9.11 7.86 -29.96
C ILE A 302 8.42 7.04 -31.04
N LYS A 303 8.87 7.18 -32.32
CA LYS A 303 8.29 6.44 -33.43
C LYS A 303 8.51 4.93 -33.34
N GLU A 304 9.70 4.50 -32.97
CA GLU A 304 10.04 3.11 -32.71
C GLU A 304 9.13 2.50 -31.62
N THR A 305 9.05 3.16 -30.48
CA THR A 305 8.21 2.72 -29.37
C THR A 305 6.73 2.66 -29.78
N ALA A 306 6.22 3.69 -30.45
CA ALA A 306 4.84 3.71 -30.92
C ALA A 306 4.54 2.54 -31.87
N ARG A 307 5.49 2.16 -32.76
CA ARG A 307 5.34 0.98 -33.66
C ARG A 307 5.39 -0.32 -32.85
N THR A 308 6.36 -0.46 -31.95
CA THR A 308 6.56 -1.69 -31.16
C THR A 308 5.32 -2.04 -30.33
N TYR A 309 4.66 -1.03 -29.76
CA TYR A 309 3.49 -1.23 -28.90
C TYR A 309 2.15 -0.98 -29.60
N ASP A 310 2.14 -0.73 -30.92
CA ASP A 310 0.96 -0.41 -31.73
C ASP A 310 0.18 0.80 -31.16
N ILE A 311 0.87 1.92 -30.92
CA ILE A 311 0.28 3.14 -30.36
C ILE A 311 0.00 4.13 -31.49
N GLN A 312 -1.25 4.54 -31.62
CA GLN A 312 -1.64 5.55 -32.60
C GLN A 312 -1.07 6.93 -32.21
N THR A 313 -0.62 7.71 -33.20
CA THR A 313 -0.02 9.04 -32.96
C THR A 313 -0.92 9.97 -32.12
N ARG A 314 -2.24 9.90 -32.26
CA ARG A 314 -3.20 10.67 -31.46
C ARG A 314 -3.22 10.31 -29.98
N HIS A 315 -2.65 9.18 -29.59
CA HIS A 315 -2.50 8.68 -28.22
C HIS A 315 -1.11 8.93 -27.64
N ILE A 316 -0.31 9.78 -28.31
CA ILE A 316 1.00 10.22 -27.83
C ILE A 316 0.84 11.61 -27.20
N ALA A 317 1.29 11.79 -25.94
CA ALA A 317 1.45 13.07 -25.28
C ALA A 317 2.94 13.35 -25.04
N TYR A 318 3.40 14.57 -25.27
CA TYR A 318 4.82 14.90 -25.14
C TYR A 318 5.00 16.34 -24.65
N ASP A 319 6.08 16.59 -23.90
CA ASP A 319 6.50 17.93 -23.56
C ASP A 319 6.85 18.72 -24.84
N SER A 320 6.15 19.81 -25.07
CA SER A 320 6.39 20.67 -26.22
C SER A 320 7.07 22.00 -25.87
N ASP A 321 7.47 22.18 -24.60
CA ASP A 321 8.24 23.36 -24.21
C ASP A 321 9.69 23.24 -24.76
N GLY A 322 10.22 24.33 -25.26
CA GLY A 322 11.59 24.38 -25.77
C GLY A 322 11.85 23.41 -26.94
N VAL A 323 12.66 22.39 -26.71
CA VAL A 323 13.10 21.43 -27.74
C VAL A 323 11.97 20.57 -28.29
N GLY A 324 10.93 20.29 -27.52
CA GLY A 324 9.80 19.47 -27.97
C GLY A 324 8.98 20.11 -29.11
N GLN A 325 9.13 21.42 -29.37
CA GLN A 325 8.37 22.09 -30.45
C GLN A 325 8.59 21.50 -31.83
N TYR A 326 9.78 21.00 -32.15
CA TYR A 326 10.06 20.39 -33.46
C TYR A 326 9.27 19.10 -33.70
N ILE A 327 8.89 18.37 -32.65
CA ILE A 327 8.16 17.10 -32.74
C ILE A 327 6.79 17.30 -33.40
N LYS A 328 6.16 18.47 -33.19
CA LYS A 328 4.85 18.81 -33.72
C LYS A 328 4.78 18.68 -35.26
N GLN A 329 5.87 18.98 -35.96
CA GLN A 329 5.93 18.89 -37.41
C GLN A 329 5.81 17.44 -37.92
N TYR A 330 6.30 16.48 -37.15
CA TYR A 330 6.38 15.06 -37.48
C TYR A 330 5.22 14.25 -36.91
N LEU A 331 4.70 14.63 -35.72
CA LEU A 331 3.62 13.95 -35.02
C LEU A 331 2.39 14.87 -34.89
N ARG A 332 1.76 15.17 -36.04
CA ARG A 332 0.71 16.22 -36.15
C ARG A 332 -0.53 15.96 -35.28
N THR A 333 -0.89 14.70 -35.01
CA THR A 333 -2.07 14.33 -34.21
C THR A 333 -1.74 14.07 -32.74
N ALA A 334 -0.46 14.04 -32.37
CA ALA A 334 -0.04 13.89 -30.98
C ALA A 334 -0.43 15.12 -30.14
N LYS A 335 -0.52 14.96 -28.84
CA LYS A 335 -0.92 16.00 -27.88
C LYS A 335 0.31 16.72 -27.32
N PRO A 336 0.61 17.95 -27.75
CA PRO A 336 1.68 18.74 -27.15
C PRO A 336 1.25 19.23 -25.77
N ILE A 337 2.11 19.09 -24.78
CA ILE A 337 1.93 19.64 -23.43
C ILE A 337 2.76 20.92 -23.33
N ILE A 338 2.10 22.00 -23.00
CA ILE A 338 2.73 23.29 -22.64
C ILE A 338 2.56 23.44 -21.14
N ASN A 339 3.64 23.25 -20.38
CA ASN A 339 3.60 23.17 -18.93
C ASN A 339 2.96 24.42 -18.27
N ASN A 340 3.27 25.61 -18.77
CA ASN A 340 2.70 26.87 -18.31
C ASN A 340 1.39 27.27 -19.03
N GLY A 341 0.82 26.35 -19.86
CA GLY A 341 -0.44 26.56 -20.54
C GLY A 341 -1.61 26.73 -19.59
N ARG A 342 -2.74 27.23 -20.12
CA ARG A 342 -3.98 27.39 -19.34
C ARG A 342 -4.54 26.00 -18.97
N PRO A 343 -5.08 25.86 -17.74
CA PRO A 343 -5.80 24.64 -17.33
C PRO A 343 -6.98 24.34 -18.28
N LEU A 344 -7.23 23.07 -18.50
CA LEU A 344 -8.35 22.61 -19.31
C LEU A 344 -9.67 22.79 -18.55
N LYS A 345 -10.77 22.98 -19.28
CA LYS A 345 -12.13 23.13 -18.73
C LYS A 345 -12.26 24.29 -17.72
N ASN A 346 -11.35 25.26 -17.74
CA ASN A 346 -11.30 26.39 -16.81
C ASN A 346 -11.27 25.99 -15.33
N GLU A 347 -10.68 24.84 -15.00
CA GLU A 347 -10.51 24.39 -13.63
C GLU A 347 -9.52 25.29 -12.86
N ASN A 348 -9.63 25.34 -11.53
CA ASN A 348 -8.91 26.29 -10.67
C ASN A 348 -7.46 25.87 -10.37
N TYR A 349 -6.66 25.66 -11.41
CA TYR A 349 -5.23 25.38 -11.30
C TYR A 349 -4.40 26.56 -11.80
N LYS A 350 -3.17 26.68 -11.34
CA LYS A 350 -2.25 27.75 -11.79
C LYS A 350 -1.91 27.59 -13.27
N ASN A 351 -1.60 26.40 -13.71
CA ASN A 351 -1.22 26.04 -15.07
C ASN A 351 -1.59 24.59 -15.39
N LEU A 352 -1.38 24.20 -16.65
CA LEU A 352 -1.69 22.84 -17.12
C LEU A 352 -0.86 21.78 -16.38
N LYS A 353 0.45 22.04 -16.12
CA LYS A 353 1.31 21.12 -15.38
C LYS A 353 0.72 20.76 -14.00
N ALA A 354 0.33 21.77 -13.23
CA ALA A 354 -0.31 21.55 -11.92
C ALA A 354 -1.59 20.70 -12.06
N GLN A 355 -2.47 21.02 -13.02
CA GLN A 355 -3.69 20.26 -13.26
C GLN A 355 -3.41 18.78 -13.55
N LEU A 356 -2.42 18.48 -14.42
CA LEU A 356 -2.08 17.10 -14.75
C LEU A 356 -1.52 16.34 -13.54
N TYR A 357 -0.68 16.97 -12.72
CA TYR A 357 -0.17 16.35 -11.49
C TYR A 357 -1.25 16.08 -10.44
N TYR A 358 -2.19 17.01 -10.23
CA TYR A 358 -3.31 16.78 -9.33
C TYR A 358 -4.19 15.62 -9.81
N LYS A 359 -4.41 15.52 -11.13
CA LYS A 359 -5.16 14.39 -11.71
C LYS A 359 -4.40 13.07 -11.56
N LEU A 360 -3.09 13.08 -11.76
CA LEU A 360 -2.24 11.91 -11.52
C LEU A 360 -2.35 11.47 -10.06
N GLY A 361 -2.17 12.39 -9.11
CA GLY A 361 -2.27 12.08 -7.68
C GLY A 361 -3.65 11.56 -7.27
N GLU A 362 -4.74 12.09 -7.86
CA GLU A 362 -6.10 11.56 -7.67
C GLU A 362 -6.19 10.09 -8.10
N LEU A 363 -5.74 9.76 -9.33
CA LEU A 363 -5.84 8.40 -9.86
C LEU A 363 -4.93 7.41 -9.13
N ILE A 364 -3.79 7.85 -8.61
CA ILE A 364 -2.90 7.02 -7.79
C ILE A 364 -3.59 6.71 -6.46
N ARG A 365 -4.09 7.71 -5.72
CA ARG A 365 -4.80 7.52 -4.45
C ARG A 365 -6.07 6.67 -4.58
N ASP A 366 -6.76 6.76 -5.72
CA ASP A 366 -7.93 5.93 -6.04
C ASP A 366 -7.56 4.48 -6.43
N GLY A 367 -6.27 4.12 -6.43
CA GLY A 367 -5.77 2.79 -6.86
C GLY A 367 -6.03 2.47 -8.32
N LYS A 368 -6.27 3.51 -9.16
CA LYS A 368 -6.61 3.35 -10.59
C LYS A 368 -5.40 3.22 -11.50
N ILE A 369 -4.20 3.52 -11.01
CA ILE A 369 -2.94 3.36 -11.74
C ILE A 369 -2.22 2.15 -11.20
N LYS A 370 -1.79 1.24 -12.10
CA LYS A 370 -0.99 0.06 -11.74
C LYS A 370 0.29 0.02 -12.55
N MET A 371 1.37 -0.37 -11.88
CA MET A 371 2.70 -0.53 -12.49
C MET A 371 2.92 -2.01 -12.84
N LYS A 372 2.93 -2.38 -14.12
CA LYS A 372 3.23 -3.75 -14.57
C LYS A 372 4.74 -3.97 -14.79
N THR A 373 5.55 -2.96 -14.52
CA THR A 373 7.01 -2.99 -14.60
C THR A 373 7.62 -2.36 -13.35
N ASN A 374 8.77 -2.88 -12.92
CA ASN A 374 9.57 -2.33 -11.83
C ASN A 374 10.78 -1.52 -12.33
N LYS A 375 10.86 -1.27 -13.66
CA LYS A 375 11.93 -0.45 -14.22
C LYS A 375 11.89 0.95 -13.62
N PHE A 376 13.03 1.44 -13.18
CA PHE A 376 13.19 2.79 -12.60
C PHE A 376 12.27 3.08 -11.40
N LYS A 377 11.88 2.04 -10.65
CA LYS A 377 10.99 2.19 -9.49
C LYS A 377 11.51 3.23 -8.51
N LYS A 378 12.79 3.16 -8.14
CA LYS A 378 13.40 4.04 -7.14
C LYS A 378 13.39 5.51 -7.57
N GLU A 379 13.71 5.77 -8.83
CA GLU A 379 13.71 7.11 -9.41
C GLU A 379 12.28 7.67 -9.45
N LEU A 380 11.33 6.91 -9.99
CA LEU A 380 9.93 7.32 -10.09
C LEU A 380 9.31 7.60 -8.71
N ASP A 381 9.50 6.69 -7.73
CA ASP A 381 8.94 6.84 -6.38
C ASP A 381 9.47 8.11 -5.70
N SER A 382 10.79 8.36 -5.78
CA SER A 382 11.38 9.57 -5.20
C SER A 382 10.89 10.85 -5.88
N GLU A 383 10.67 10.81 -7.19
CA GLU A 383 10.16 11.95 -7.94
C GLU A 383 8.68 12.22 -7.65
N LEU A 384 7.84 11.20 -7.52
CA LEU A 384 6.44 11.36 -7.14
C LEU A 384 6.30 11.96 -5.73
N LEU A 385 7.12 11.50 -4.77
CA LEU A 385 7.11 12.01 -3.39
C LEU A 385 7.64 13.47 -3.28
N CYS A 386 8.45 13.94 -4.22
CA CYS A 386 8.93 15.30 -4.19
C CYS A 386 7.90 16.34 -4.68
N ILE A 387 6.82 15.90 -5.32
CA ILE A 387 5.77 16.79 -5.83
C ILE A 387 4.82 17.16 -4.69
N LYS A 388 4.84 18.44 -4.31
CA LYS A 388 4.08 18.96 -3.17
C LYS A 388 3.00 19.93 -3.60
N ARG A 389 1.89 19.91 -2.88
CA ARG A 389 0.86 20.96 -2.97
C ARG A 389 1.43 22.26 -2.44
N LYS A 390 1.13 23.34 -3.10
CA LYS A 390 1.46 24.68 -2.59
C LYS A 390 0.19 25.29 -2.03
N VAL A 391 0.05 25.22 -0.70
CA VAL A 391 -1.09 25.82 0.01
C VAL A 391 -0.82 27.31 0.17
N ARG A 392 -1.68 28.16 -0.39
CA ARG A 392 -1.70 29.59 -0.06
C ARG A 392 -2.90 29.89 0.83
N GLU A 393 -2.72 30.66 1.86
CA GLU A 393 -3.71 30.98 2.90
C GLU A 393 -4.92 31.82 2.43
N THR A 394 -5.10 32.06 1.14
CA THR A 394 -6.19 32.88 0.61
C THR A 394 -7.23 32.05 -0.13
N THR A 395 -8.51 32.31 0.15
CA THR A 395 -9.69 31.60 -0.38
C THR A 395 -9.84 31.64 -1.92
N GLU A 396 -9.07 32.48 -2.63
CA GLU A 396 -9.10 32.62 -4.09
C GLU A 396 -7.84 32.03 -4.78
N SER A 397 -6.97 31.34 -4.05
CA SER A 397 -5.72 30.85 -4.62
C SER A 397 -5.93 29.63 -5.52
N LYS A 398 -5.34 29.71 -6.72
CA LYS A 398 -5.28 28.58 -7.65
C LYS A 398 -4.46 27.45 -7.07
N MET A 399 -4.87 26.21 -7.31
CA MET A 399 -4.11 25.03 -6.92
C MET A 399 -2.78 24.98 -7.68
N GLU A 400 -1.68 24.92 -6.94
CA GLU A 400 -0.31 24.94 -7.46
C GLU A 400 0.44 23.70 -6.94
N ILE A 401 1.54 23.36 -7.63
CA ILE A 401 2.57 22.46 -7.11
C ILE A 401 3.86 23.26 -6.87
N ASN A 402 4.77 22.69 -6.08
CA ASN A 402 6.11 23.26 -5.89
C ASN A 402 6.83 23.43 -7.23
N SER A 403 7.70 24.45 -7.30
CA SER A 403 8.45 24.78 -8.52
C SER A 403 9.48 23.70 -8.86
N LYS A 404 9.89 23.63 -10.15
CA LYS A 404 10.95 22.71 -10.60
C LYS A 404 12.25 22.89 -9.82
N ASP A 405 12.59 24.11 -9.40
CA ASP A 405 13.77 24.39 -8.58
C ASP A 405 13.63 23.85 -7.15
N GLU A 406 12.44 23.94 -6.56
CA GLU A 406 12.16 23.33 -5.26
C GLU A 406 12.22 21.80 -5.34
N GLN A 407 11.66 21.21 -6.41
CA GLN A 407 11.74 19.76 -6.67
C GLN A 407 13.20 19.30 -6.82
N LYS A 408 13.99 19.99 -7.62
CA LYS A 408 15.43 19.71 -7.80
C LYS A 408 16.23 19.81 -6.49
N LYS A 409 15.89 20.72 -5.59
CA LYS A 409 16.53 20.81 -4.27
C LYS A 409 16.24 19.59 -3.40
N ILE A 410 15.05 18.98 -3.54
CA ILE A 410 14.65 17.81 -2.76
C ILE A 410 15.35 16.53 -3.27
N ILE A 411 15.35 16.31 -4.59
CA ILE A 411 15.81 15.03 -5.18
C ILE A 411 17.17 15.11 -5.91
N GLY A 412 17.73 16.32 -6.09
CA GLY A 412 19.05 16.53 -6.72
C GLY A 412 19.03 16.59 -8.26
N HIS A 413 17.90 16.32 -8.92
CA HIS A 413 17.74 16.30 -10.37
C HIS A 413 16.33 16.74 -10.78
N SER A 414 16.04 16.84 -12.10
CA SER A 414 14.70 17.06 -12.61
C SER A 414 13.80 15.84 -12.39
N PRO A 415 12.49 16.01 -12.13
CA PRO A 415 11.55 14.91 -11.98
C PRO A 415 11.02 14.39 -13.33
N ASP A 416 11.94 13.92 -14.20
CA ASP A 416 11.66 13.59 -15.60
C ASP A 416 10.72 12.37 -15.73
N PHE A 417 10.79 11.40 -14.82
CA PHE A 417 9.87 10.25 -14.77
C PHE A 417 8.48 10.68 -14.33
N ALA A 418 8.38 11.50 -13.28
CA ALA A 418 7.09 12.00 -12.79
C ALA A 418 6.44 12.95 -13.79
N ASP A 419 7.23 13.80 -14.49
CA ASP A 419 6.74 14.67 -15.57
C ASP A 419 6.17 13.84 -16.73
N ALA A 420 6.94 12.84 -17.22
CA ALA A 420 6.47 11.94 -18.27
C ALA A 420 5.20 11.18 -17.88
N MET A 421 5.11 10.72 -16.62
CA MET A 421 3.94 10.04 -16.09
C MET A 421 2.71 10.95 -16.05
N ALA A 422 2.88 12.21 -15.59
CA ALA A 422 1.80 13.18 -15.49
C ALA A 422 1.21 13.58 -16.86
N TYR A 423 2.01 13.59 -17.93
CA TYR A 423 1.54 14.00 -19.25
C TYR A 423 0.47 13.08 -19.84
N LYS A 424 0.40 11.80 -19.43
CA LYS A 424 -0.70 10.91 -19.83
C LYS A 424 -2.05 11.42 -19.39
N MET A 425 -2.10 12.18 -18.28
CA MET A 425 -3.35 12.68 -17.71
C MET A 425 -4.11 13.65 -18.65
N ILE A 426 -3.47 14.17 -19.71
CA ILE A 426 -4.15 14.96 -20.73
C ILE A 426 -5.32 14.21 -21.37
N PHE A 427 -5.20 12.88 -21.48
CA PHE A 427 -6.22 12.03 -22.10
C PHE A 427 -7.45 11.87 -21.21
N GLU A 428 -7.33 11.99 -19.90
CA GLU A 428 -8.47 11.97 -18.97
C GLU A 428 -9.43 13.15 -19.19
N TYR A 429 -8.90 14.26 -19.70
CA TYR A 429 -9.68 15.45 -20.04
C TYR A 429 -10.20 15.44 -21.48
N THR A 430 -9.59 14.69 -22.40
CA THR A 430 -9.90 14.75 -23.84
C THR A 430 -10.72 13.57 -24.33
N LEU A 431 -10.70 12.41 -23.67
CA LEU A 431 -11.45 11.20 -24.06
C LEU A 431 -12.91 11.21 -23.59
N GLY A 432 -13.28 12.00 -22.57
CA GLY A 432 -14.62 12.06 -22.02
C GLY A 432 -15.74 12.57 -22.98
N ASN A 433 -15.40 13.05 -24.17
CA ASN A 433 -16.37 13.51 -25.16
C ASN A 433 -16.83 12.42 -26.16
N PHE A 434 -16.23 11.22 -26.16
CA PHE A 434 -16.58 10.15 -27.10
C PHE A 434 -17.55 9.10 -26.54
N ILE A 435 -17.75 9.02 -25.24
CA ILE A 435 -18.65 8.02 -24.60
C ILE A 435 -20.10 8.53 -24.45
N ARG A 436 -20.40 9.79 -24.79
CA ARG A 436 -21.76 10.34 -24.73
C ARG A 436 -22.53 10.33 -26.06
N MET A 437 -22.03 9.68 -27.09
CA MET A 437 -22.69 9.54 -28.42
C MET A 437 -22.68 8.10 -28.93
N ALA A 438 -22.97 7.12 -28.09
CA ALA A 438 -23.30 5.76 -28.51
C ALA A 438 -24.49 5.25 -27.69
#